data_1b8bb602089d7bca5ed2757f6761bc24
#
_entry.id   1b8bb602089d7bca5ed2757f6761bc24
#
_cell.length_a   1.000
_cell.length_b   1.000
_cell.length_c   1.000
_cell.angle_alpha   90.00
_cell.angle_beta   90.00
_cell.angle_gamma   90.00
#
_symmetry.space_group_name_H-M   'P 1'
#
loop_
_entity.id
_entity.type
_entity.pdbx_description
1 polymer ?
#
loop_
_entity_poly.entity_id
_entity_poly.type
_entity_poly.pdbx_seq_one_letter_code
_entity_poly.pdbx_strand_id
1 'polypeptide(L)'
;MNLDLLSVDDITLLQEKITNANNIVLLCHTRPDGDAIGACLAMNAYLSGHFGKESAIVVPNSFPDFLNWLPGRERIVRFDKHPEDVKRMFNQADLVVCLDFNMYSRIDDMGEVLKTSKADVIMIDHHLGSDVDCSLKVSFPEASSTCELLFRVVWQMGGFDELAQRFAIPRYCGMMTDTGGFTFNSSRPEIFFIICQLLTKGIDKDKIYRNVYNNYSSWAIRLRGFLMSQKLNVLDDLHASYYTMTRKDMKDFHYVRGDSE
;
A
#
# COMPACT_ATOMS: atom_id res chain seq x y z
N MET A 1 -3.47 -24.82 -8.05
CA MET A 1 -3.02 -23.41 -8.04
C MET A 1 -1.97 -23.31 -6.96
N ASN A 2 -0.79 -22.83 -7.28
CA ASN A 2 0.29 -22.64 -6.31
C ASN A 2 0.35 -21.17 -5.89
N LEU A 3 0.16 -20.89 -4.59
CA LEU A 3 0.27 -19.55 -4.01
C LEU A 3 1.62 -19.33 -3.32
N ASP A 4 2.45 -20.36 -3.23
CA ASP A 4 3.72 -20.28 -2.54
C ASP A 4 4.68 -19.34 -3.25
N LEU A 5 5.30 -18.45 -2.49
CA LEU A 5 6.30 -17.47 -2.94
C LEU A 5 7.66 -17.75 -2.32
N LEU A 6 7.67 -18.17 -1.07
CA LEU A 6 8.85 -18.29 -0.24
C LEU A 6 9.20 -19.74 -0.01
N SER A 7 10.49 -19.99 0.20
CA SER A 7 10.96 -21.28 0.70
C SER A 7 10.47 -21.53 2.14
N VAL A 8 10.51 -22.77 2.58
CA VAL A 8 10.17 -23.12 3.98
C VAL A 8 11.10 -22.39 4.96
N ASP A 9 12.38 -22.25 4.60
CA ASP A 9 13.38 -21.55 5.43
C ASP A 9 13.06 -20.05 5.54
N ASP A 10 12.69 -19.40 4.44
CA ASP A 10 12.31 -17.97 4.45
C ASP A 10 11.02 -17.72 5.25
N ILE A 11 10.03 -18.61 5.14
CA ILE A 11 8.80 -18.54 5.95
C ILE A 11 9.13 -18.70 7.44
N THR A 12 9.97 -19.67 7.79
CA THR A 12 10.41 -19.89 9.16
C THR A 12 11.14 -18.66 9.70
N LEU A 13 12.07 -18.12 8.92
CA LEU A 13 12.82 -16.91 9.28
C LEU A 13 11.87 -15.72 9.49
N LEU A 14 10.88 -15.52 8.61
CA LEU A 14 9.90 -14.45 8.73
C LEU A 14 9.07 -14.57 10.01
N GLN A 15 8.59 -15.79 10.31
CA GLN A 15 7.83 -16.09 11.54
C GLN A 15 8.66 -15.83 12.79
N GLU A 16 9.92 -16.27 12.81
CA GLU A 16 10.84 -16.05 13.94
C GLU A 16 11.09 -14.55 14.17
N LYS A 17 11.36 -13.78 13.10
CA LYS A 17 11.58 -12.33 13.20
C LYS A 17 10.36 -11.61 13.78
N ILE A 18 9.16 -11.92 13.30
CA ILE A 18 7.91 -11.33 13.80
C ILE A 18 7.68 -11.75 15.26
N THR A 19 7.86 -13.02 15.58
CA THR A 19 7.61 -13.55 16.93
C THR A 19 8.53 -12.91 17.96
N ASN A 20 9.79 -12.70 17.61
CA ASN A 20 10.81 -12.17 18.53
C ASN A 20 10.77 -10.64 18.66
N ALA A 21 10.19 -9.91 17.68
CA ALA A 21 10.08 -8.47 17.73
C ALA A 21 9.04 -8.00 18.76
N ASN A 22 9.37 -6.95 19.50
CA ASN A 22 8.45 -6.27 20.44
C ASN A 22 7.97 -4.93 19.90
N ASN A 23 8.81 -4.23 19.13
CA ASN A 23 8.52 -2.92 18.56
C ASN A 23 8.63 -2.99 17.04
N ILE A 24 7.50 -3.10 16.37
CA ILE A 24 7.44 -3.26 14.92
C ILE A 24 7.01 -1.94 14.27
N VAL A 25 7.74 -1.50 13.26
CA VAL A 25 7.38 -0.35 12.40
C VAL A 25 7.05 -0.84 11.01
N LEU A 26 5.91 -0.44 10.49
CA LEU A 26 5.48 -0.65 9.11
C LEU A 26 5.66 0.65 8.32
N LEU A 27 6.31 0.58 7.19
CA LEU A 27 6.69 1.72 6.38
C LEU A 27 6.35 1.48 4.92
N CYS A 28 5.86 2.52 4.22
CA CYS A 28 5.65 2.49 2.77
C CYS A 28 6.26 3.73 2.08
N HIS A 29 6.12 3.80 0.75
CA HIS A 29 6.71 4.87 -0.06
C HIS A 29 6.07 6.26 0.14
N THR A 30 6.78 7.29 -0.35
CA THR A 30 6.28 8.68 -0.44
C THR A 30 5.10 8.78 -1.41
N ARG A 31 4.16 9.69 -1.11
CA ARG A 31 2.87 9.81 -1.83
C ARG A 31 2.13 8.47 -1.88
N PRO A 32 1.88 7.86 -0.71
CA PRO A 32 1.31 6.52 -0.67
C PRO A 32 -0.01 6.46 -1.43
N ASP A 33 -0.16 5.41 -2.21
CA ASP A 33 -1.39 5.06 -2.93
C ASP A 33 -2.24 4.01 -2.19
N GLY A 34 -3.18 3.40 -2.88
CA GLY A 34 -4.05 2.40 -2.28
C GLY A 34 -3.34 1.10 -1.93
N ASP A 35 -2.32 0.70 -2.70
CA ASP A 35 -1.55 -0.53 -2.42
C ASP A 35 -0.63 -0.33 -1.22
N ALA A 36 0.12 0.77 -1.17
CA ALA A 36 0.99 1.12 -0.06
C ALA A 36 0.23 1.20 1.29
N ILE A 37 -0.88 1.94 1.32
CA ILE A 37 -1.73 2.07 2.52
C ILE A 37 -2.43 0.75 2.84
N GLY A 38 -2.93 0.05 1.82
CA GLY A 38 -3.58 -1.23 1.95
C GLY A 38 -2.66 -2.29 2.54
N ALA A 39 -1.41 -2.38 2.07
CA ALA A 39 -0.40 -3.30 2.57
C ALA A 39 -0.05 -3.02 4.04
N CYS A 40 0.19 -1.75 4.41
CA CYS A 40 0.48 -1.37 5.79
C CYS A 40 -0.66 -1.71 6.75
N LEU A 41 -1.90 -1.34 6.41
CA LEU A 41 -3.07 -1.62 7.25
C LEU A 41 -3.36 -3.12 7.38
N ALA A 42 -3.21 -3.87 6.27
CA ALA A 42 -3.41 -5.31 6.28
C ALA A 42 -2.31 -6.03 7.09
N MET A 43 -1.05 -5.61 6.97
CA MET A 43 0.04 -6.17 7.79
C MET A 43 -0.17 -5.88 9.27
N ASN A 44 -0.56 -4.66 9.64
CA ASN A 44 -0.93 -4.35 11.03
C ASN A 44 -2.06 -5.24 11.55
N ALA A 45 -3.11 -5.47 10.75
CA ALA A 45 -4.20 -6.34 11.12
C ALA A 45 -3.77 -7.82 11.28
N TYR A 46 -2.84 -8.28 10.45
CA TYR A 46 -2.27 -9.63 10.55
C TYR A 46 -1.42 -9.79 11.81
N LEU A 47 -0.52 -8.84 12.07
CA LEU A 47 0.34 -8.87 13.27
C LEU A 47 -0.50 -8.89 14.54
N SER A 48 -1.53 -8.06 14.63
CA SER A 48 -2.39 -8.01 15.81
C SER A 48 -3.32 -9.22 15.92
N GLY A 49 -3.86 -9.71 14.81
CA GLY A 49 -4.85 -10.80 14.82
C GLY A 49 -4.25 -12.18 15.00
N HIS A 50 -3.09 -12.45 14.39
CA HIS A 50 -2.46 -13.78 14.40
C HIS A 50 -1.30 -13.89 15.42
N PHE A 51 -0.46 -12.85 15.52
CA PHE A 51 0.69 -12.85 16.43
C PHE A 51 0.44 -12.14 17.77
N GLY A 52 -0.70 -11.44 17.93
CA GLY A 52 -0.95 -10.63 19.12
C GLY A 52 0.05 -9.45 19.27
N LYS A 53 0.66 -9.00 18.17
CA LYS A 53 1.68 -7.95 18.16
C LYS A 53 1.12 -6.61 17.74
N GLU A 54 1.45 -5.55 18.48
CA GLU A 54 1.17 -4.19 18.03
C GLU A 54 2.28 -3.70 17.09
N SER A 55 1.91 -2.83 16.14
CA SER A 55 2.86 -2.18 15.24
C SER A 55 2.51 -0.72 15.00
N ALA A 56 3.52 0.11 14.81
CA ALA A 56 3.36 1.49 14.35
C ALA A 56 3.30 1.52 12.82
N ILE A 57 2.35 2.25 12.27
CA ILE A 57 2.27 2.48 10.81
C ILE A 57 2.77 3.88 10.54
N VAL A 58 3.83 4.01 9.75
CA VAL A 58 4.46 5.27 9.42
C VAL A 58 4.48 5.48 7.92
N VAL A 59 4.08 6.68 7.49
CA VAL A 59 4.15 7.06 6.07
C VAL A 59 4.92 8.38 5.92
N PRO A 60 5.67 8.58 4.81
CA PRO A 60 6.47 9.79 4.63
C PRO A 60 5.62 11.07 4.60
N ASN A 61 4.50 11.05 3.91
CA ASN A 61 3.65 12.22 3.71
C ASN A 61 2.17 11.86 3.54
N SER A 62 1.32 12.82 3.12
CA SER A 62 -0.12 12.59 2.94
C SER A 62 -0.40 11.61 1.82
N PHE A 63 -1.47 10.85 1.97
CA PHE A 63 -2.08 9.97 0.97
C PHE A 63 -3.43 10.53 0.51
N PRO A 64 -4.02 10.01 -0.59
CA PRO A 64 -5.30 10.48 -1.14
C PRO A 64 -6.46 10.38 -0.15
N ASP A 65 -7.34 11.39 -0.17
CA ASP A 65 -8.47 11.48 0.74
C ASP A 65 -9.48 10.34 0.58
N PHE A 66 -9.57 9.78 -0.62
CA PHE A 66 -10.45 8.63 -0.88
C PHE A 66 -10.04 7.34 -0.14
N LEU A 67 -8.88 7.32 0.53
CA LEU A 67 -8.44 6.21 1.40
C LEU A 67 -8.81 6.42 2.89
N ASN A 68 -9.35 7.58 3.26
CA ASN A 68 -9.63 7.92 4.65
C ASN A 68 -10.71 7.06 5.34
N TRP A 69 -11.48 6.30 4.58
CA TRP A 69 -12.49 5.38 5.09
C TRP A 69 -11.93 3.98 5.46
N LEU A 70 -10.69 3.68 5.11
CA LEU A 70 -10.09 2.38 5.40
C LEU A 70 -9.99 2.13 6.91
N PRO A 71 -10.35 0.91 7.38
CA PRO A 71 -10.28 0.58 8.79
C PRO A 71 -8.82 0.59 9.28
N GLY A 72 -8.57 1.26 10.41
CA GLY A 72 -7.24 1.39 11.00
C GLY A 72 -6.43 2.60 10.53
N ARG A 73 -6.96 3.40 9.59
CA ARG A 73 -6.25 4.57 9.04
C ARG A 73 -5.88 5.59 10.12
N GLU A 74 -6.61 5.66 11.21
CA GLU A 74 -6.36 6.55 12.35
C GLU A 74 -5.08 6.22 13.11
N ARG A 75 -4.49 5.05 12.89
CA ARG A 75 -3.20 4.62 13.45
C ARG A 75 -2.00 5.08 12.63
N ILE A 76 -2.21 5.64 11.44
CA ILE A 76 -1.13 6.06 10.54
C ILE A 76 -0.51 7.36 11.04
N VAL A 77 0.79 7.33 11.29
CA VAL A 77 1.59 8.49 11.68
C VAL A 77 2.34 9.02 10.45
N ARG A 78 2.22 10.31 10.19
CA ARG A 78 2.89 10.97 9.06
C ARG A 78 4.21 11.59 9.50
N PHE A 79 5.29 11.24 8.82
CA PHE A 79 6.62 11.78 9.11
C PHE A 79 6.70 13.31 8.88
N ASP A 80 6.10 13.81 7.79
CA ASP A 80 6.08 15.25 7.47
C ASP A 80 5.36 16.12 8.54
N LYS A 81 4.60 15.50 9.45
CA LYS A 81 3.90 16.17 10.54
C LYS A 81 4.51 15.88 11.90
N HIS A 82 5.07 14.70 12.09
CA HIS A 82 5.56 14.20 13.37
C HIS A 82 6.97 13.58 13.25
N PRO A 83 7.98 14.31 12.70
CA PRO A 83 9.30 13.73 12.40
C PRO A 83 10.00 13.18 13.64
N GLU A 84 9.92 13.89 14.77
CA GLU A 84 10.64 13.47 16.00
C GLU A 84 9.97 12.24 16.65
N ASP A 85 8.65 12.12 16.58
CA ASP A 85 7.95 10.93 17.07
C ASP A 85 8.32 9.72 16.24
N VAL A 86 8.36 9.87 14.91
CA VAL A 86 8.75 8.80 13.99
C VAL A 86 10.21 8.38 14.21
N LYS A 87 11.14 9.32 14.31
CA LYS A 87 12.54 8.99 14.63
C LYS A 87 12.65 8.20 15.93
N ARG A 88 11.85 8.55 16.95
CA ARG A 88 11.81 7.81 18.21
C ARG A 88 11.28 6.39 18.02
N MET A 89 10.23 6.20 17.20
CA MET A 89 9.71 4.87 16.86
C MET A 89 10.80 4.01 16.21
N PHE A 90 11.53 4.56 15.24
CA PHE A 90 12.62 3.83 14.57
C PHE A 90 13.79 3.52 15.52
N ASN A 91 14.14 4.42 16.46
CA ASN A 91 15.18 4.16 17.45
C ASN A 91 14.83 3.07 18.45
N GLN A 92 13.54 2.81 18.66
CA GLN A 92 13.02 1.77 19.55
C GLN A 92 12.63 0.49 18.81
N ALA A 93 12.59 0.53 17.48
CA ALA A 93 12.15 -0.62 16.68
C ALA A 93 13.16 -1.78 16.77
N ASP A 94 12.62 -2.97 16.87
CA ASP A 94 13.35 -4.24 16.72
C ASP A 94 13.24 -4.74 15.27
N LEU A 95 12.11 -4.43 14.62
CA LEU A 95 11.79 -4.86 13.27
C LEU A 95 11.14 -3.72 12.49
N VAL A 96 11.62 -3.48 11.28
CA VAL A 96 10.98 -2.61 10.27
C VAL A 96 10.53 -3.47 9.10
N VAL A 97 9.26 -3.34 8.73
CA VAL A 97 8.73 -4.00 7.53
C VAL A 97 8.47 -2.94 6.46
N CYS A 98 9.29 -2.97 5.42
CA CYS A 98 9.18 -2.11 4.24
C CYS A 98 8.15 -2.72 3.29
N LEU A 99 7.08 -1.98 2.99
CA LEU A 99 5.96 -2.42 2.19
C LEU A 99 5.79 -1.50 0.99
N ASP A 100 5.73 -2.08 -0.20
CA ASP A 100 5.47 -1.38 -1.45
C ASP A 100 6.55 -0.36 -1.84
N PHE A 101 7.79 -0.61 -1.45
CA PHE A 101 8.97 0.09 -1.96
C PHE A 101 10.24 -0.74 -1.76
N ASN A 102 11.24 -0.45 -2.57
CA ASN A 102 12.49 -1.19 -2.61
C ASN A 102 13.73 -0.29 -2.73
N MET A 103 13.54 1.02 -2.78
CA MET A 103 14.64 2.00 -2.88
C MET A 103 14.48 3.08 -1.81
N TYR A 104 15.59 3.46 -1.18
CA TYR A 104 15.62 4.56 -0.19
C TYR A 104 15.11 5.89 -0.77
N SER A 105 15.31 6.14 -2.06
CA SER A 105 14.82 7.34 -2.74
C SER A 105 13.28 7.43 -2.80
N ARG A 106 12.57 6.33 -2.58
CA ARG A 106 11.11 6.30 -2.59
C ARG A 106 10.47 6.70 -1.26
N ILE A 107 11.28 6.94 -0.24
CA ILE A 107 10.80 7.35 1.10
C ILE A 107 11.32 8.71 1.55
N ASP A 108 11.85 9.51 0.62
CA ASP A 108 12.35 10.87 0.87
C ASP A 108 13.32 10.92 2.09
N ASP A 109 13.17 11.91 2.97
CA ASP A 109 14.02 12.09 4.16
C ASP A 109 13.98 10.90 5.15
N MET A 110 12.95 10.04 5.07
CA MET A 110 12.91 8.82 5.87
C MET A 110 13.95 7.78 5.45
N GLY A 111 14.53 7.91 4.25
CA GLY A 111 15.64 7.06 3.81
C GLY A 111 16.82 7.08 4.78
N GLU A 112 17.19 8.26 5.28
CA GLU A 112 18.26 8.38 6.27
C GLU A 112 17.87 7.84 7.65
N VAL A 113 16.58 7.97 8.04
CA VAL A 113 16.06 7.39 9.28
C VAL A 113 16.13 5.87 9.23
N LEU A 114 15.72 5.26 8.11
CA LEU A 114 15.79 3.81 7.92
C LEU A 114 17.24 3.31 7.89
N LYS A 115 18.14 3.94 7.13
CA LYS A 115 19.57 3.57 7.05
C LYS A 115 20.28 3.60 8.38
N THR A 116 19.90 4.53 9.25
CA THR A 116 20.53 4.69 10.59
C THR A 116 19.85 3.87 11.68
N SER A 117 18.72 3.24 11.39
CA SER A 117 18.02 2.35 12.32
C SER A 117 18.87 1.10 12.61
N LYS A 118 18.78 0.60 13.84
CA LYS A 118 19.39 -0.66 14.26
C LYS A 118 18.42 -1.84 14.17
N ALA A 119 17.17 -1.56 13.83
CA ALA A 119 16.16 -2.59 13.64
C ALA A 119 16.53 -3.55 12.52
N ASP A 120 16.13 -4.77 12.66
CA ASP A 120 16.12 -5.71 11.53
C ASP A 120 15.12 -5.25 10.47
N VAL A 121 15.44 -5.46 9.20
CA VAL A 121 14.61 -4.97 8.08
C VAL A 121 14.13 -6.14 7.22
N ILE A 122 12.83 -6.16 6.97
CA ILE A 122 12.18 -7.05 6.00
C ILE A 122 11.57 -6.19 4.90
N MET A 123 11.65 -6.62 3.65
CA MET A 123 11.05 -5.93 2.51
C MET A 123 10.07 -6.85 1.78
N ILE A 124 8.86 -6.34 1.52
CA ILE A 124 7.84 -7.00 0.68
C ILE A 124 7.41 -5.99 -0.38
N ASP A 125 7.74 -6.26 -1.64
CA ASP A 125 7.59 -5.30 -2.73
C ASP A 125 7.49 -5.98 -4.10
N HIS A 126 6.75 -5.37 -5.03
CA HIS A 126 6.60 -5.86 -6.40
C HIS A 126 7.29 -4.99 -7.47
N HIS A 127 8.04 -3.96 -7.07
CA HIS A 127 8.74 -3.09 -8.00
C HIS A 127 10.09 -3.67 -8.43
N LEU A 128 10.55 -3.24 -9.62
CA LEU A 128 11.86 -3.60 -10.16
C LEU A 128 13.01 -2.90 -9.44
N GLY A 129 14.14 -3.56 -9.35
CA GLY A 129 15.34 -3.05 -8.67
C GLY A 129 15.23 -3.18 -7.15
N SER A 130 16.27 -2.83 -6.43
CA SER A 130 16.27 -2.69 -4.97
C SER A 130 17.63 -2.22 -4.47
N ASP A 131 17.64 -1.20 -3.60
CA ASP A 131 18.81 -0.76 -2.87
C ASP A 131 18.60 -0.80 -1.33
N VAL A 132 17.41 -1.20 -0.87
CA VAL A 132 17.16 -1.35 0.57
C VAL A 132 17.92 -2.57 1.09
N ASP A 133 18.77 -2.33 2.10
CA ASP A 133 19.47 -3.38 2.82
C ASP A 133 18.49 -4.05 3.81
N CYS A 134 18.26 -5.35 3.64
CA CYS A 134 17.28 -6.10 4.42
C CYS A 134 17.72 -7.56 4.61
N SER A 135 17.34 -8.12 5.75
CA SER A 135 17.66 -9.51 6.12
C SER A 135 16.75 -10.54 5.44
N LEU A 136 15.57 -10.12 5.00
CA LEU A 136 14.66 -10.92 4.18
C LEU A 136 14.03 -10.05 3.12
N LYS A 137 14.14 -10.48 1.86
CA LYS A 137 13.60 -9.81 0.68
C LYS A 137 12.54 -10.65 0.00
N VAL A 138 11.29 -10.17 0.03
CA VAL A 138 10.16 -10.75 -0.72
C VAL A 138 9.90 -9.81 -1.89
N SER A 139 10.53 -10.08 -3.04
CA SER A 139 10.46 -9.21 -4.22
C SER A 139 10.02 -10.02 -5.44
N PHE A 140 8.82 -9.71 -5.95
CA PHE A 140 8.23 -10.40 -7.11
C PHE A 140 7.57 -9.40 -8.05
N PRO A 141 8.32 -8.88 -9.04
CA PRO A 141 7.81 -7.87 -9.99
C PRO A 141 6.64 -8.34 -10.87
N GLU A 142 6.44 -9.65 -10.99
CA GLU A 142 5.30 -10.21 -11.72
C GLU A 142 3.98 -10.14 -10.95
N ALA A 143 4.03 -9.86 -9.65
CA ALA A 143 2.83 -9.67 -8.85
C ALA A 143 2.07 -8.41 -9.28
N SER A 144 0.76 -8.42 -9.16
CA SER A 144 -0.08 -7.27 -9.53
C SER A 144 0.00 -6.13 -8.52
N SER A 145 0.44 -6.41 -7.30
CA SER A 145 0.53 -5.46 -6.20
C SER A 145 1.26 -6.06 -5.00
N THR A 146 1.74 -5.22 -4.10
CA THR A 146 2.27 -5.64 -2.80
C THR A 146 1.18 -6.27 -1.93
N CYS A 147 -0.07 -5.83 -2.05
CA CYS A 147 -1.22 -6.45 -1.40
C CYS A 147 -1.45 -7.90 -1.86
N GLU A 148 -1.22 -8.23 -3.15
CA GLU A 148 -1.22 -9.62 -3.61
C GLU A 148 -0.10 -10.42 -2.92
N LEU A 149 1.13 -9.91 -2.95
CA LEU A 149 2.28 -10.57 -2.33
C LEU A 149 2.05 -10.85 -0.85
N LEU A 150 1.62 -9.84 -0.12
CA LEU A 150 1.36 -9.97 1.31
C LEU A 150 0.24 -10.99 1.59
N PHE A 151 -0.80 -11.12 0.72
CA PHE A 151 -1.78 -12.20 0.86
C PHE A 151 -1.11 -13.58 0.76
N ARG A 152 -0.29 -13.77 -0.26
CA ARG A 152 0.37 -15.06 -0.52
C ARG A 152 1.32 -15.42 0.62
N VAL A 153 2.06 -14.44 1.16
CA VAL A 153 2.90 -14.61 2.35
C VAL A 153 2.08 -15.04 3.56
N VAL A 154 0.99 -14.32 3.86
CA VAL A 154 0.09 -14.65 4.98
C VAL A 154 -0.56 -16.02 4.79
N TRP A 155 -0.95 -16.36 3.56
CA TRP A 155 -1.49 -17.68 3.24
C TRP A 155 -0.50 -18.80 3.52
N GLN A 156 0.76 -18.63 3.14
CA GLN A 156 1.85 -19.57 3.40
C GLN A 156 2.20 -19.69 4.89
N MET A 157 2.21 -18.56 5.61
CA MET A 157 2.49 -18.52 7.05
C MET A 157 1.34 -19.10 7.88
N GLY A 158 0.14 -19.19 7.32
CA GLY A 158 -1.07 -19.60 8.05
C GLY A 158 -1.77 -18.43 8.76
N GLY A 159 -2.86 -18.76 9.47
CA GLY A 159 -3.64 -17.77 10.23
C GLY A 159 -4.67 -16.99 9.41
N PHE A 160 -4.79 -17.23 8.10
CA PHE A 160 -5.77 -16.51 7.28
C PHE A 160 -7.22 -16.66 7.80
N ASP A 161 -7.58 -17.83 8.29
CA ASP A 161 -8.93 -18.11 8.78
C ASP A 161 -9.31 -17.28 10.02
N GLU A 162 -8.33 -16.87 10.81
CA GLU A 162 -8.49 -16.05 12.01
C GLU A 162 -8.71 -14.56 11.69
N LEU A 163 -8.40 -14.15 10.46
CA LEU A 163 -8.42 -12.75 10.05
C LEU A 163 -9.82 -12.28 9.68
N ALA A 164 -10.13 -11.05 10.07
CA ALA A 164 -11.42 -10.40 9.85
C ALA A 164 -11.36 -9.34 8.71
N GLN A 165 -12.46 -8.60 8.55
CA GLN A 165 -12.58 -7.54 7.55
C GLN A 165 -11.49 -6.46 7.64
N ARG A 166 -10.92 -6.19 8.83
CA ARG A 166 -9.80 -5.26 9.01
C ARG A 166 -8.56 -5.62 8.20
N PHE A 167 -8.34 -6.90 7.95
CA PHE A 167 -7.31 -7.40 7.06
C PHE A 167 -7.75 -7.37 5.59
N ALA A 168 -8.96 -7.83 5.32
CA ALA A 168 -9.44 -8.07 3.97
C ALA A 168 -9.78 -6.79 3.18
N ILE A 169 -10.39 -5.78 3.85
CA ILE A 169 -10.80 -4.53 3.19
C ILE A 169 -9.61 -3.73 2.64
N PRO A 170 -8.56 -3.40 3.44
CA PRO A 170 -7.43 -2.65 2.91
C PRO A 170 -6.71 -3.39 1.80
N ARG A 171 -6.59 -4.70 1.91
CA ARG A 171 -5.95 -5.55 0.93
C ARG A 171 -6.68 -5.59 -0.40
N TYR A 172 -8.01 -5.82 -0.36
CA TYR A 172 -8.83 -5.77 -1.57
C TYR A 172 -8.73 -4.38 -2.23
N CYS A 173 -8.73 -3.31 -1.42
CA CYS A 173 -8.58 -1.94 -1.90
C CYS A 173 -7.24 -1.75 -2.63
N GLY A 174 -6.12 -2.19 -2.05
CA GLY A 174 -4.80 -2.08 -2.66
C GLY A 174 -4.69 -2.85 -3.97
N MET A 175 -5.08 -4.13 -3.99
CA MET A 175 -5.11 -4.92 -5.23
C MET A 175 -5.97 -4.28 -6.31
N MET A 176 -7.12 -3.72 -5.93
CA MET A 176 -8.06 -3.08 -6.84
C MET A 176 -7.50 -1.77 -7.42
N THR A 177 -6.86 -0.93 -6.61
CA THR A 177 -6.30 0.33 -7.09
C THR A 177 -5.12 0.11 -8.02
N ASP A 178 -4.23 -0.82 -7.70
CA ASP A 178 -3.02 -1.10 -8.45
C ASP A 178 -3.28 -1.81 -9.80
N THR A 179 -4.45 -2.38 -9.95
CA THR A 179 -4.89 -3.05 -11.19
C THR A 179 -5.98 -2.28 -11.94
N GLY A 180 -6.23 -1.01 -11.58
CA GLY A 180 -7.28 -0.19 -12.20
C GLY A 180 -8.65 -0.86 -12.14
N GLY A 181 -9.04 -1.38 -10.97
CA GLY A 181 -10.30 -2.11 -10.82
C GLY A 181 -10.28 -3.51 -11.44
N PHE A 182 -9.11 -4.14 -11.48
CA PHE A 182 -8.87 -5.46 -12.13
C PHE A 182 -9.01 -5.43 -13.64
N THR A 183 -8.68 -4.32 -14.29
CA THR A 183 -8.72 -4.17 -15.75
C THR A 183 -7.37 -4.39 -16.42
N PHE A 184 -6.27 -4.27 -15.70
CA PHE A 184 -4.92 -4.57 -16.19
C PHE A 184 -4.09 -5.33 -15.14
N ASN A 185 -3.02 -6.00 -15.57
CA ASN A 185 -2.12 -6.83 -14.76
C ASN A 185 -2.85 -7.80 -13.81
N SER A 186 -4.05 -8.26 -14.20
CA SER A 186 -4.95 -9.05 -13.34
C SER A 186 -5.51 -10.31 -14.00
N SER A 187 -4.91 -10.76 -15.10
CA SER A 187 -5.40 -11.93 -15.85
C SER A 187 -5.00 -13.28 -15.24
N ARG A 188 -4.19 -13.29 -14.18
CA ARG A 188 -3.75 -14.53 -13.53
C ARG A 188 -4.84 -15.10 -12.62
N PRO A 189 -5.11 -16.43 -12.70
CA PRO A 189 -6.13 -17.08 -11.87
C PRO A 189 -5.93 -16.88 -10.36
N GLU A 190 -4.69 -16.75 -9.90
CA GLU A 190 -4.34 -16.51 -8.50
C GLU A 190 -4.99 -15.26 -7.95
N ILE A 191 -5.08 -14.19 -8.74
CA ILE A 191 -5.69 -12.91 -8.33
C ILE A 191 -7.17 -13.14 -8.00
N PHE A 192 -7.90 -13.83 -8.85
CA PHE A 192 -9.32 -14.10 -8.62
C PHE A 192 -9.55 -15.10 -7.48
N PHE A 193 -8.65 -16.05 -7.29
CA PHE A 193 -8.67 -16.90 -6.11
C PHE A 193 -8.51 -16.07 -4.83
N ILE A 194 -7.53 -15.16 -4.78
CA ILE A 194 -7.30 -14.26 -3.64
C ILE A 194 -8.55 -13.41 -3.39
N ILE A 195 -9.13 -12.82 -4.44
CA ILE A 195 -10.37 -12.05 -4.33
C ILE A 195 -11.49 -12.91 -3.73
N CYS A 196 -11.66 -14.15 -4.21
CA CYS A 196 -12.64 -15.07 -3.66
C CYS A 196 -12.43 -15.30 -2.15
N GLN A 197 -11.18 -15.55 -1.72
CA GLN A 197 -10.86 -15.73 -0.31
C GLN A 197 -11.13 -14.45 0.52
N LEU A 198 -10.79 -13.27 0.01
CA LEU A 198 -11.09 -12.01 0.69
C LEU A 198 -12.60 -11.78 0.85
N LEU A 199 -13.41 -12.16 -0.16
CA LEU A 199 -14.87 -12.09 -0.09
C LEU A 199 -15.46 -13.01 0.99
N THR A 200 -14.84 -14.16 1.30
CA THR A 200 -15.30 -15.02 2.40
C THR A 200 -15.24 -14.33 3.77
N LYS A 201 -14.45 -13.24 3.89
CA LYS A 201 -14.38 -12.42 5.10
C LYS A 201 -15.55 -11.43 5.23
N GLY A 202 -16.53 -11.48 4.32
CA GLY A 202 -17.75 -10.67 4.37
C GLY A 202 -17.54 -9.20 3.97
N ILE A 203 -16.52 -8.90 3.17
CA ILE A 203 -16.30 -7.54 2.65
C ILE A 203 -17.35 -7.19 1.58
N ASP A 204 -17.78 -5.94 1.57
CA ASP A 204 -18.62 -5.37 0.49
C ASP A 204 -17.72 -4.73 -0.56
N LYS A 205 -17.36 -5.51 -1.59
CA LYS A 205 -16.49 -5.06 -2.69
C LYS A 205 -17.09 -3.88 -3.47
N ASP A 206 -18.43 -3.83 -3.59
CA ASP A 206 -19.11 -2.76 -4.33
C ASP A 206 -19.05 -1.44 -3.56
N LYS A 207 -19.12 -1.50 -2.23
CA LYS A 207 -18.89 -0.34 -1.36
C LYS A 207 -17.44 0.13 -1.44
N ILE A 208 -16.48 -0.80 -1.45
CA ILE A 208 -15.05 -0.48 -1.63
C ILE A 208 -14.85 0.24 -2.97
N TYR A 209 -15.38 -0.32 -4.06
CA TYR A 209 -15.30 0.28 -5.39
C TYR A 209 -15.91 1.69 -5.44
N ARG A 210 -17.11 1.87 -4.86
CA ARG A 210 -17.74 3.19 -4.79
C ARG A 210 -16.93 4.21 -4.02
N ASN A 211 -16.32 3.81 -2.90
CA ASN A 211 -15.51 4.71 -2.09
C ASN A 211 -14.24 5.19 -2.80
N VAL A 212 -13.67 4.36 -3.67
CA VAL A 212 -12.42 4.67 -4.41
C VAL A 212 -12.73 5.38 -5.73
N TYR A 213 -13.60 4.79 -6.57
CA TYR A 213 -13.78 5.25 -7.95
C TYR A 213 -15.03 6.09 -8.20
N ASN A 214 -16.00 6.07 -7.31
CA ASN A 214 -17.28 6.76 -7.49
C ASN A 214 -17.58 7.77 -6.37
N ASN A 215 -16.59 8.19 -5.60
CA ASN A 215 -16.72 9.15 -4.52
C ASN A 215 -16.11 10.51 -4.90
N TYR A 216 -16.46 11.01 -6.08
CA TYR A 216 -15.99 12.29 -6.56
C TYR A 216 -16.83 13.44 -6.01
N SER A 217 -16.17 14.52 -5.56
CA SER A 217 -16.83 15.78 -5.30
C SER A 217 -17.37 16.38 -6.60
N SER A 218 -18.37 17.26 -6.50
CA SER A 218 -18.85 18.01 -7.66
C SER A 218 -17.73 18.85 -8.31
N TRP A 219 -16.74 19.27 -7.52
CA TRP A 219 -15.58 20.01 -7.99
C TRP A 219 -14.60 19.11 -8.77
N ALA A 220 -14.35 17.91 -8.32
CA ALA A 220 -13.54 16.94 -9.06
C ALA A 220 -14.15 16.61 -10.42
N ILE A 221 -15.46 16.39 -10.48
CA ILE A 221 -16.18 16.14 -11.75
C ILE A 221 -16.06 17.34 -12.69
N ARG A 222 -16.24 18.57 -12.17
CA ARG A 222 -16.12 19.80 -12.97
C ARG A 222 -14.67 20.00 -13.46
N LEU A 223 -13.67 19.74 -12.60
CA LEU A 223 -12.26 19.82 -12.97
C LEU A 223 -11.94 18.86 -14.11
N ARG A 224 -12.35 17.58 -14.00
CA ARG A 224 -12.17 16.58 -15.07
C ARG A 224 -12.82 17.04 -16.38
N GLY A 225 -14.06 17.49 -16.32
CA GLY A 225 -14.76 18.03 -17.51
C GLY A 225 -14.01 19.20 -18.15
N PHE A 226 -13.50 20.14 -17.35
CA PHE A 226 -12.69 21.25 -17.81
C PHE A 226 -11.37 20.81 -18.44
N LEU A 227 -10.62 19.93 -17.78
CA LEU A 227 -9.33 19.45 -18.30
C LEU A 227 -9.50 18.70 -19.62
N MET A 228 -10.50 17.81 -19.71
CA MET A 228 -10.79 17.03 -20.92
C MET A 228 -11.30 17.89 -22.07
N SER A 229 -12.15 18.89 -21.82
CA SER A 229 -12.75 19.70 -22.87
C SER A 229 -11.89 20.90 -23.31
N GLN A 230 -11.09 21.47 -22.40
CA GLN A 230 -10.39 22.73 -22.63
C GLN A 230 -8.87 22.60 -22.68
N LYS A 231 -8.30 21.51 -22.15
CA LYS A 231 -6.85 21.37 -22.00
C LYS A 231 -6.26 20.08 -22.57
N LEU A 232 -7.10 19.18 -23.07
CA LEU A 232 -6.60 17.96 -23.69
C LEU A 232 -5.86 18.29 -24.99
N ASN A 233 -4.63 17.81 -25.10
CA ASN A 233 -3.83 17.81 -26.31
C ASN A 233 -3.68 16.37 -26.79
N VAL A 234 -4.04 16.11 -28.03
CA VAL A 234 -3.89 14.80 -28.66
C VAL A 234 -2.69 14.84 -29.59
N LEU A 235 -1.83 13.83 -29.49
CA LEU A 235 -0.65 13.62 -30.33
C LEU A 235 -0.90 12.35 -31.14
N ASP A 236 -1.61 12.49 -32.26
CA ASP A 236 -2.06 11.35 -33.08
C ASP A 236 -0.90 10.45 -33.53
N ASP A 237 0.22 11.04 -33.96
CA ASP A 237 1.42 10.33 -34.41
C ASP A 237 2.09 9.48 -33.32
N LEU A 238 1.86 9.83 -32.06
CA LEU A 238 2.43 9.14 -30.90
C LEU A 238 1.39 8.27 -30.17
N HIS A 239 0.16 8.22 -30.64
CA HIS A 239 -0.97 7.56 -29.94
C HIS A 239 -1.04 7.96 -28.46
N ALA A 240 -0.82 9.25 -28.17
CA ALA A 240 -0.75 9.79 -26.83
C ALA A 240 -1.61 11.04 -26.67
N SER A 241 -2.01 11.31 -25.45
CA SER A 241 -2.66 12.58 -25.10
C SER A 241 -2.16 13.06 -23.73
N TYR A 242 -2.20 14.38 -23.53
CA TYR A 242 -1.86 14.97 -22.24
C TYR A 242 -2.68 16.24 -21.98
N TYR A 243 -2.76 16.62 -20.75
CA TYR A 243 -3.21 17.94 -20.32
C TYR A 243 -2.32 18.49 -19.22
N THR A 244 -2.31 19.81 -19.07
CA THR A 244 -1.56 20.49 -18.01
C THR A 244 -2.51 21.14 -17.02
N MET A 245 -2.44 20.73 -15.77
CA MET A 245 -3.17 21.34 -14.66
C MET A 245 -2.28 22.37 -13.97
N THR A 246 -2.72 23.64 -13.95
CA THR A 246 -1.98 24.74 -13.32
C THR A 246 -2.41 24.93 -11.87
N ARG A 247 -1.58 25.63 -11.07
CA ARG A 247 -1.97 26.04 -9.69
C ARG A 247 -3.26 26.88 -9.66
N LYS A 248 -3.53 27.64 -10.73
CA LYS A 248 -4.78 28.40 -10.86
C LYS A 248 -5.97 27.46 -11.01
N ASP A 249 -5.86 26.45 -11.87
CA ASP A 249 -6.92 25.46 -12.05
C ASP A 249 -7.23 24.73 -10.73
N MET A 250 -6.18 24.30 -10.01
CA MET A 250 -6.34 23.69 -8.69
C MET A 250 -7.12 24.57 -7.72
N LYS A 251 -6.82 25.86 -7.71
CA LYS A 251 -7.52 26.83 -6.84
C LYS A 251 -8.97 27.04 -7.28
N ASP A 252 -9.19 27.26 -8.58
CA ASP A 252 -10.51 27.57 -9.12
C ASP A 252 -11.50 26.40 -8.97
N PHE A 253 -11.01 25.17 -8.98
CA PHE A 253 -11.80 23.95 -8.83
C PHE A 253 -11.69 23.30 -7.44
N HIS A 254 -11.15 24.00 -6.44
CA HIS A 254 -11.01 23.49 -5.06
C HIS A 254 -10.38 22.10 -5.00
N TYR A 255 -9.31 21.90 -5.80
CA TYR A 255 -8.63 20.61 -5.93
C TYR A 255 -8.22 20.03 -4.58
N VAL A 256 -8.58 18.77 -4.38
CA VAL A 256 -8.13 17.92 -3.27
C VAL A 256 -7.24 16.81 -3.84
N ARG A 257 -6.26 16.36 -3.06
CA ARG A 257 -5.37 15.29 -3.50
C ARG A 257 -6.16 14.01 -3.78
N GLY A 258 -5.98 13.45 -4.98
CA GLY A 258 -6.75 12.33 -5.51
C GLY A 258 -7.80 12.71 -6.56
N ASP A 259 -8.15 14.01 -6.71
CA ASP A 259 -9.11 14.44 -7.72
C ASP A 259 -8.61 14.27 -9.17
N SER A 260 -7.32 14.05 -9.35
CA SER A 260 -6.66 13.85 -10.67
C SER A 260 -6.41 12.38 -11.01
N GLU A 261 -6.76 11.47 -10.14
CA GLU A 261 -6.57 10.02 -10.29
C GLU A 261 -7.77 9.33 -10.92
#